data_f3d56de39d00dcfda52bfcfb89a7fe16
#
_entry.id   f3d56de39d00dcfda52bfcfb89a7fe16
#
_cell.length_a   1.000
_cell.length_b   1.000
_cell.length_c   1.000
_cell.angle_alpha   90.00
_cell.angle_beta   90.00
_cell.angle_gamma   90.00
#
_symmetry.space_group_name_H-M   'P 1'
#
loop_
_entity.id
_entity.type
_entity.pdbx_description
1 polymer ?
#
loop_
_entity_poly.entity_id
_entity_poly.type
_entity_poly.pdbx_seq_one_letter_code
_entity_poly.pdbx_strand_id
1 'polypeptide(L)'
;MPSGAPVRTPPYLVDVAANLTDCVFRGVDWNGKHLHDDDFDCVLTRAQECNVHQIIITGTSLAQSVKAIALCRRYPDRQLLCTVGVHPAHCGEFLRPLDLDEVQRVAESDTSSVMACCEKPTATVTAAQEEAFAQERLDYLVNLVRENRDVVVAVGEIGLDYAELTCCPREVQETYFVHQLMAFAPLQLPFLFHSRECGMSFVHHLKDTWARITSNAAATRSVAHNARFSSALRNAQLRGVVHSFNGALEEQEALLSMGLYLSVNGSAFREASLATQVMSIPLNRLMLETDAPWCDIRPKDYGAQFVRTTFKTTKRKKPFEMGACLERRNEPCHLVQVMEEYLGCAKASATGLEDPLLSMDEATLTAAVYENCRRLFHL
;
A
#
# COMPACT_ATOMS: atom_id res chain seq x y z
N MET A 1 13.54 6.91 -33.05
CA MET A 1 13.03 7.79 -32.00
C MET A 1 11.64 7.34 -31.66
N PRO A 2 11.35 6.67 -30.53
CA PRO A 2 9.98 6.43 -30.12
C PRO A 2 9.39 7.78 -29.74
N SER A 3 8.24 8.11 -30.33
CA SER A 3 7.44 9.28 -29.99
C SER A 3 7.09 9.19 -28.52
N GLY A 4 7.57 10.14 -27.69
CA GLY A 4 7.19 10.23 -26.31
C GLY A 4 5.65 10.26 -26.18
N ALA A 5 5.11 9.41 -25.33
CA ALA A 5 3.70 9.46 -25.00
C ALA A 5 3.36 10.88 -24.52
N PRO A 6 2.22 11.45 -24.92
CA PRO A 6 1.85 12.80 -24.53
C PRO A 6 1.81 12.88 -23.00
N VAL A 7 2.55 13.85 -22.45
CA VAL A 7 2.45 14.19 -21.01
C VAL A 7 1.00 14.61 -20.77
N ARG A 8 0.22 13.76 -20.12
CA ARG A 8 -1.16 14.12 -19.77
C ARG A 8 -1.18 15.08 -18.59
N THR A 9 -2.04 16.08 -18.69
CA THR A 9 -2.23 17.07 -17.63
C THR A 9 -3.17 16.51 -16.55
N PRO A 10 -2.83 16.68 -15.25
CA PRO A 10 -3.75 16.30 -14.17
C PRO A 10 -5.09 17.09 -14.26
N PRO A 11 -6.17 16.59 -13.64
CA PRO A 11 -6.17 15.43 -12.73
C PRO A 11 -6.24 14.07 -13.46
N TYR A 12 -5.57 13.05 -12.88
CA TYR A 12 -5.61 11.66 -13.31
C TYR A 12 -5.70 10.74 -12.09
N LEU A 13 -5.98 9.46 -12.32
CA LEU A 13 -6.04 8.48 -11.24
C LEU A 13 -4.62 8.10 -10.77
N VAL A 14 -4.48 7.98 -9.46
CA VAL A 14 -3.29 7.47 -8.78
C VAL A 14 -3.66 6.19 -8.06
N ASP A 15 -3.03 5.09 -8.39
CA ASP A 15 -3.15 3.83 -7.64
C ASP A 15 -2.19 3.91 -6.44
N VAL A 16 -2.74 4.12 -5.23
CA VAL A 16 -1.91 4.41 -4.05
C VAL A 16 -1.31 3.16 -3.40
N ALA A 17 -1.74 1.97 -3.80
CA ALA A 17 -1.17 0.70 -3.34
C ALA A 17 -1.37 -0.39 -4.39
N ALA A 18 -0.26 -0.89 -4.96
CA ALA A 18 -0.25 -2.02 -5.87
C ALA A 18 1.02 -2.85 -5.67
N ASN A 19 0.89 -4.18 -5.62
CA ASN A 19 2.00 -5.11 -5.38
C ASN A 19 2.63 -5.55 -6.72
N LEU A 20 3.11 -4.58 -7.51
CA LEU A 20 3.65 -4.85 -8.85
C LEU A 20 4.97 -5.65 -8.86
N THR A 21 5.55 -5.90 -7.69
CA THR A 21 6.68 -6.80 -7.51
C THR A 21 6.30 -8.27 -7.48
N ASP A 22 4.97 -8.59 -7.43
CA ASP A 22 4.47 -9.95 -7.38
C ASP A 22 4.78 -10.71 -8.69
N CYS A 23 5.14 -12.00 -8.56
CA CYS A 23 5.53 -12.85 -9.67
C CYS A 23 4.43 -13.06 -10.72
N VAL A 24 3.15 -12.92 -10.34
CA VAL A 24 2.03 -13.10 -11.26
C VAL A 24 2.04 -12.08 -12.41
N PHE A 25 2.70 -10.92 -12.20
CA PHE A 25 2.91 -9.93 -13.26
C PHE A 25 4.05 -10.28 -14.21
N ARG A 26 4.81 -11.34 -13.90
CA ARG A 26 5.86 -11.91 -14.75
C ARG A 26 5.44 -13.24 -15.39
N GLY A 27 4.16 -13.56 -15.31
CA GLY A 27 3.62 -14.81 -15.87
C GLY A 27 3.94 -16.05 -15.05
N VAL A 28 4.33 -15.90 -13.79
CA VAL A 28 4.67 -16.99 -12.88
C VAL A 28 3.65 -17.04 -11.74
N ASP A 29 3.16 -18.23 -11.37
CA ASP A 29 2.26 -18.36 -10.21
C ASP A 29 3.05 -18.42 -8.88
N TRP A 30 2.33 -18.34 -7.76
CA TRP A 30 2.93 -18.37 -6.42
C TRP A 30 3.65 -19.67 -6.06
N ASN A 31 3.53 -20.72 -6.88
CA ASN A 31 4.28 -21.97 -6.74
C ASN A 31 5.52 -21.99 -7.64
N GLY A 32 5.86 -20.88 -8.31
CA GLY A 32 6.99 -20.76 -9.22
C GLY A 32 6.76 -21.39 -10.60
N LYS A 33 5.50 -21.74 -10.93
CA LYS A 33 5.18 -22.32 -12.24
C LYS A 33 4.98 -21.21 -13.27
N HIS A 34 5.70 -21.29 -14.38
CA HIS A 34 5.50 -20.42 -15.53
C HIS A 34 4.15 -20.71 -16.19
N LEU A 35 3.30 -19.71 -16.31
CA LEU A 35 1.97 -19.79 -16.87
C LEU A 35 1.86 -19.15 -18.26
N HIS A 36 2.55 -18.03 -18.47
CA HIS A 36 2.56 -17.26 -19.72
C HIS A 36 3.79 -16.35 -19.77
N ASP A 37 4.10 -15.80 -20.93
CA ASP A 37 5.17 -14.83 -21.09
C ASP A 37 4.91 -13.57 -20.26
N ASP A 38 5.99 -12.89 -19.84
CA ASP A 38 5.93 -11.64 -19.10
C ASP A 38 5.09 -10.60 -19.87
N ASP A 39 4.00 -10.11 -19.27
CA ASP A 39 3.11 -9.12 -19.86
C ASP A 39 3.10 -7.78 -19.10
N PHE A 40 4.13 -7.54 -18.28
CA PHE A 40 4.18 -6.37 -17.40
C PHE A 40 4.05 -5.04 -18.16
N ASP A 41 4.70 -4.90 -19.31
CA ASP A 41 4.58 -3.71 -20.14
C ASP A 41 3.14 -3.49 -20.63
N CYS A 42 2.41 -4.57 -20.91
CA CYS A 42 0.99 -4.51 -21.26
C CYS A 42 0.13 -4.08 -20.06
N VAL A 43 0.46 -4.54 -18.85
CA VAL A 43 -0.21 -4.11 -17.61
C VAL A 43 -0.09 -2.60 -17.42
N LEU A 44 1.12 -2.05 -17.54
CA LEU A 44 1.37 -0.62 -17.41
C LEU A 44 0.71 0.20 -18.53
N THR A 45 0.68 -0.34 -19.74
CA THR A 45 0.02 0.32 -20.87
C THR A 45 -1.48 0.41 -20.67
N ARG A 46 -2.14 -0.69 -20.25
CA ARG A 46 -3.58 -0.70 -19.91
C ARG A 46 -3.91 0.29 -18.80
N ALA A 47 -3.06 0.41 -17.78
CA ALA A 47 -3.24 1.38 -16.70
C ALA A 47 -3.29 2.82 -17.25
N GLN A 48 -2.34 3.19 -18.11
CA GLN A 48 -2.31 4.51 -18.73
C GLN A 48 -3.50 4.78 -19.65
N GLU A 49 -3.95 3.79 -20.40
CA GLU A 49 -5.15 3.88 -21.23
C GLU A 49 -6.42 4.14 -20.42
N CYS A 50 -6.44 3.69 -19.16
CA CYS A 50 -7.51 3.92 -18.20
C CYS A 50 -7.30 5.17 -17.32
N ASN A 51 -6.47 6.12 -17.75
CA ASN A 51 -6.16 7.35 -16.99
C ASN A 51 -5.48 7.11 -15.63
N VAL A 52 -4.88 5.93 -15.40
CA VAL A 52 -4.04 5.65 -14.23
C VAL A 52 -2.59 5.97 -14.62
N HIS A 53 -2.12 7.13 -14.18
CA HIS A 53 -0.81 7.63 -14.63
C HIS A 53 0.28 7.57 -13.56
N GLN A 54 -0.08 7.38 -12.31
CA GLN A 54 0.85 7.12 -11.22
C GLN A 54 0.44 5.87 -10.46
N ILE A 55 1.43 5.07 -10.08
CA ILE A 55 1.23 3.86 -9.29
C ILE A 55 2.28 3.85 -8.18
N ILE A 56 1.83 3.68 -6.94
CA ILE A 56 2.71 3.52 -5.79
C ILE A 56 2.82 2.02 -5.50
N ILE A 57 4.01 1.48 -5.75
CA ILE A 57 4.32 0.07 -5.53
C ILE A 57 4.58 -0.16 -4.04
N THR A 58 3.87 -1.09 -3.43
CA THR A 58 4.02 -1.43 -2.02
C THR A 58 5.29 -2.23 -1.73
N GLY A 59 6.09 -1.75 -0.78
CA GLY A 59 7.19 -2.51 -0.19
C GLY A 59 6.68 -3.33 0.99
N THR A 60 6.62 -4.65 0.86
CA THR A 60 6.04 -5.55 1.87
C THR A 60 7.05 -6.35 2.67
N SER A 61 8.33 -6.33 2.25
CA SER A 61 9.48 -6.89 2.93
C SER A 61 10.74 -6.13 2.50
N LEU A 62 11.87 -6.40 3.11
CA LEU A 62 13.11 -5.76 2.69
C LEU A 62 13.43 -6.06 1.21
N ALA A 63 13.34 -7.34 0.80
CA ALA A 63 13.61 -7.72 -0.58
C ALA A 63 12.59 -7.13 -1.57
N GLN A 64 11.30 -7.06 -1.20
CA GLN A 64 10.27 -6.45 -2.04
C GLN A 64 10.46 -4.93 -2.13
N SER A 65 10.92 -4.28 -1.07
CA SER A 65 11.28 -2.85 -1.08
C SER A 65 12.43 -2.56 -2.05
N VAL A 66 13.48 -3.39 -2.04
CA VAL A 66 14.61 -3.28 -3.00
C VAL A 66 14.12 -3.49 -4.43
N LYS A 67 13.28 -4.53 -4.66
CA LYS A 67 12.69 -4.82 -5.97
C LYS A 67 11.79 -3.69 -6.48
N ALA A 68 10.98 -3.10 -5.59
CA ALA A 68 10.11 -1.97 -5.94
C ALA A 68 10.90 -0.74 -6.41
N ILE A 69 11.99 -0.39 -5.71
CA ILE A 69 12.90 0.69 -6.10
C ILE A 69 13.53 0.41 -7.47
N ALA A 70 14.03 -0.81 -7.68
CA ALA A 70 14.59 -1.21 -8.96
C ALA A 70 13.57 -1.13 -10.10
N LEU A 71 12.32 -1.52 -9.82
CA LEU A 71 11.22 -1.47 -10.77
C LEU A 71 10.87 -0.02 -11.15
N CYS A 72 10.80 0.90 -10.19
CA CYS A 72 10.60 2.32 -10.45
C CYS A 72 11.67 2.89 -11.40
N ARG A 73 12.93 2.54 -11.17
CA ARG A 73 14.06 3.00 -11.99
C ARG A 73 14.12 2.37 -13.38
N ARG A 74 13.65 1.12 -13.51
CA ARG A 74 13.55 0.43 -14.80
C ARG A 74 12.52 1.06 -15.74
N TYR A 75 11.49 1.73 -15.19
CA TYR A 75 10.38 2.31 -15.94
C TYR A 75 10.21 3.83 -15.65
N PRO A 76 11.23 4.67 -15.92
CA PRO A 76 11.23 6.09 -15.53
C PRO A 76 10.09 6.87 -16.18
N ASP A 77 9.65 6.47 -17.39
CA ASP A 77 8.58 7.14 -18.14
C ASP A 77 7.16 6.70 -17.70
N ARG A 78 7.05 5.72 -16.78
CA ARG A 78 5.78 5.18 -16.32
C ARG A 78 5.28 5.77 -15.00
N GLN A 79 6.01 6.75 -14.45
CA GLN A 79 5.67 7.43 -13.18
C GLN A 79 5.39 6.45 -12.02
N LEU A 80 6.22 5.41 -11.93
CA LEU A 80 6.18 4.47 -10.82
C LEU A 80 6.91 5.07 -9.62
N LEU A 81 6.27 4.99 -8.47
CA LEU A 81 6.80 5.36 -7.17
C LEU A 81 6.67 4.15 -6.24
N CYS A 82 7.30 4.19 -5.08
CA CYS A 82 7.20 3.06 -4.17
C CYS A 82 7.23 3.46 -2.70
N THR A 83 6.96 2.47 -1.85
CA THR A 83 7.13 2.53 -0.41
C THR A 83 8.22 1.57 0.05
N VAL A 84 8.73 1.77 1.26
CA VAL A 84 9.70 0.89 1.92
C VAL A 84 9.20 0.56 3.31
N GLY A 85 9.04 -0.73 3.60
CA GLY A 85 8.58 -1.23 4.89
C GLY A 85 8.48 -2.74 4.94
N VAL A 86 8.03 -3.26 6.07
CA VAL A 86 7.81 -4.69 6.30
C VAL A 86 6.37 -4.90 6.77
N HIS A 87 5.60 -5.58 5.93
CA HIS A 87 4.23 -5.96 6.17
C HIS A 87 4.10 -6.85 7.43
N PRO A 88 3.01 -6.75 8.20
CA PRO A 88 2.81 -7.56 9.40
C PRO A 88 3.12 -9.05 9.24
N ALA A 89 2.67 -9.68 8.16
CA ALA A 89 2.93 -11.10 7.88
C ALA A 89 4.42 -11.44 7.71
N HIS A 90 5.26 -10.45 7.40
CA HIS A 90 6.70 -10.62 7.16
C HIS A 90 7.57 -10.16 8.34
N CYS A 91 6.99 -9.67 9.44
CA CYS A 91 7.75 -9.19 10.60
C CYS A 91 8.70 -10.22 11.24
N GLY A 92 8.53 -11.51 10.93
CA GLY A 92 9.49 -12.55 11.30
C GLY A 92 10.89 -12.36 10.72
N GLU A 93 11.05 -11.56 9.66
CA GLU A 93 12.36 -11.24 9.13
C GLU A 93 13.25 -10.44 10.10
N PHE A 94 12.66 -9.72 11.05
CA PHE A 94 13.40 -9.02 12.10
C PHE A 94 14.02 -9.94 13.15
N LEU A 95 13.57 -11.18 13.23
CA LEU A 95 14.06 -12.19 14.18
C LEU A 95 15.28 -12.96 13.66
N ARG A 96 15.77 -12.63 12.46
CA ARG A 96 16.86 -13.31 11.77
C ARG A 96 17.98 -12.35 11.39
N PRO A 97 19.24 -12.81 11.32
CA PRO A 97 20.35 -12.01 10.79
C PRO A 97 20.02 -11.42 9.42
N LEU A 98 20.51 -10.24 9.14
CA LEU A 98 20.43 -9.64 7.82
C LEU A 98 21.42 -10.35 6.86
N ASP A 99 20.89 -10.94 5.80
CA ASP A 99 21.67 -11.51 4.70
C ASP A 99 21.39 -10.72 3.42
N LEU A 100 22.31 -9.83 3.06
CA LEU A 100 22.17 -8.96 1.89
C LEU A 100 22.25 -9.74 0.58
N ASP A 101 22.97 -10.84 0.53
CA ASP A 101 23.05 -11.69 -0.66
C ASP A 101 21.72 -12.42 -0.88
N GLU A 102 21.04 -12.82 0.19
CA GLU A 102 19.69 -13.37 0.12
C GLU A 102 18.71 -12.30 -0.33
N VAL A 103 18.75 -11.11 0.27
CA VAL A 103 17.88 -9.97 -0.11
C VAL A 103 18.02 -9.68 -1.61
N GLN A 104 19.25 -9.60 -2.12
CA GLN A 104 19.51 -9.31 -3.53
C GLN A 104 19.00 -10.44 -4.44
N ARG A 105 19.28 -11.71 -4.10
CA ARG A 105 18.77 -12.86 -4.86
C ARG A 105 17.24 -12.88 -4.94
N VAL A 106 16.57 -12.60 -3.81
CA VAL A 106 15.11 -12.55 -3.77
C VAL A 106 14.57 -11.36 -4.57
N ALA A 107 15.20 -10.19 -4.48
CA ALA A 107 14.82 -9.01 -5.23
C ALA A 107 14.96 -9.17 -6.75
N GLU A 108 15.98 -9.91 -7.20
CA GLU A 108 16.22 -10.18 -8.62
C GLU A 108 15.36 -11.34 -9.17
N SER A 109 14.79 -12.16 -8.29
CA SER A 109 13.98 -13.32 -8.70
C SER A 109 12.62 -12.91 -9.20
N ASP A 110 12.23 -13.38 -10.37
CA ASP A 110 10.85 -13.25 -10.88
C ASP A 110 9.91 -14.32 -10.29
N THR A 111 10.43 -15.30 -9.54
CA THR A 111 9.65 -16.42 -8.99
C THR A 111 9.26 -16.26 -7.53
N SER A 112 9.79 -15.25 -6.84
CA SER A 112 9.55 -15.08 -5.42
C SER A 112 8.43 -14.06 -5.16
N SER A 113 7.23 -14.56 -5.01
CA SER A 113 6.23 -13.95 -4.15
C SER A 113 6.23 -14.71 -2.83
N VAL A 114 7.28 -14.63 -2.06
CA VAL A 114 7.29 -15.45 -0.86
C VAL A 114 6.70 -14.65 0.28
N MET A 115 5.52 -15.05 0.69
CA MET A 115 5.18 -15.04 2.11
C MET A 115 6.19 -15.97 2.80
N ALA A 116 7.37 -15.47 3.14
CA ALA A 116 8.27 -16.17 4.03
C ALA A 116 7.58 -16.21 5.39
N CYS A 117 6.85 -17.29 5.64
CA CYS A 117 6.33 -17.59 6.96
C CYS A 117 7.44 -17.42 7.99
N CYS A 118 7.10 -16.91 9.17
CA CYS A 118 8.02 -16.83 10.31
C CYS A 118 8.45 -18.23 10.72
N GLU A 119 9.40 -18.82 9.99
CA GLU A 119 10.10 -19.98 10.48
C GLU A 119 10.86 -19.54 11.75
N LYS A 120 10.50 -20.11 12.87
CA LYS A 120 11.23 -19.87 14.11
C LYS A 120 12.69 -20.23 13.87
N PRO A 121 13.64 -19.40 14.33
CA PRO A 121 15.06 -19.75 14.24
C PRO A 121 15.27 -21.14 14.82
N THR A 122 15.92 -22.02 14.08
CA THR A 122 16.25 -23.40 14.52
C THR A 122 17.29 -23.43 15.63
N ALA A 123 17.98 -22.33 15.87
CA ALA A 123 18.95 -22.15 16.95
C ALA A 123 18.34 -21.30 18.08
N THR A 124 18.78 -21.55 19.31
CA THR A 124 18.42 -20.74 20.47
C THR A 124 19.06 -19.35 20.32
N VAL A 125 18.27 -18.39 19.84
CA VAL A 125 18.67 -16.98 19.73
C VAL A 125 18.38 -16.30 21.07
N THR A 126 19.31 -15.52 21.58
CA THR A 126 19.11 -14.71 22.80
C THR A 126 18.34 -13.42 22.48
N ALA A 127 17.62 -12.87 23.45
CA ALA A 127 16.92 -11.59 23.27
C ALA A 127 17.84 -10.45 22.77
N ALA A 128 19.10 -10.42 23.23
CA ALA A 128 20.08 -9.43 22.78
C ALA A 128 20.48 -9.61 21.31
N GLN A 129 20.50 -10.87 20.82
CA GLN A 129 20.76 -11.14 19.40
C GLN A 129 19.55 -10.76 18.54
N GLU A 130 18.31 -11.05 18.98
CA GLU A 130 17.10 -10.63 18.29
C GLU A 130 17.03 -9.10 18.18
N GLU A 131 17.32 -8.38 19.25
CA GLU A 131 17.38 -6.91 19.23
C GLU A 131 18.45 -6.38 18.25
N ALA A 132 19.63 -7.00 18.20
CA ALA A 132 20.69 -6.64 17.27
C ALA A 132 20.28 -6.88 15.81
N PHE A 133 19.65 -8.01 15.49
CA PHE A 133 19.15 -8.32 14.14
C PHE A 133 18.07 -7.31 13.71
N ALA A 134 17.15 -7.02 14.61
CA ALA A 134 16.09 -6.05 14.34
C ALA A 134 16.65 -4.65 14.08
N GLN A 135 17.62 -4.19 14.91
CA GLN A 135 18.24 -2.89 14.75
C GLN A 135 18.99 -2.78 13.42
N GLU A 136 19.80 -3.79 13.06
CA GLU A 136 20.53 -3.81 11.79
C GLU A 136 19.58 -3.70 10.60
N ARG A 137 18.46 -4.44 10.60
CA ARG A 137 17.47 -4.41 9.53
C ARG A 137 16.73 -3.08 9.46
N LEU A 138 16.36 -2.50 10.62
CA LEU A 138 15.74 -1.18 10.68
C LEU A 138 16.67 -0.09 10.15
N ASP A 139 17.96 -0.13 10.52
CA ASP A 139 18.97 0.82 10.04
C ASP A 139 19.14 0.69 8.52
N TYR A 140 19.14 -0.53 7.99
CA TYR A 140 19.21 -0.77 6.55
C TYR A 140 17.97 -0.20 5.83
N LEU A 141 16.76 -0.47 6.32
CA LEU A 141 15.51 0.06 5.75
C LEU A 141 15.49 1.60 5.77
N VAL A 142 15.91 2.22 6.87
CA VAL A 142 16.02 3.69 7.00
C VAL A 142 17.00 4.27 5.97
N ASN A 143 18.16 3.63 5.79
CA ASN A 143 19.15 4.05 4.80
C ASN A 143 18.65 3.84 3.38
N LEU A 144 17.97 2.72 3.11
CA LEU A 144 17.34 2.46 1.81
C LEU A 144 16.37 3.59 1.42
N VAL A 145 15.55 4.08 2.36
CA VAL A 145 14.69 5.24 2.13
C VAL A 145 15.49 6.51 1.86
N ARG A 146 16.53 6.79 2.66
CA ARG A 146 17.35 8.01 2.53
C ARG A 146 18.03 8.12 1.17
N GLU A 147 18.54 7.00 0.68
CA GLU A 147 19.28 6.91 -0.58
C GLU A 147 18.38 6.91 -1.82
N ASN A 148 17.07 6.69 -1.65
CA ASN A 148 16.13 6.51 -2.76
C ASN A 148 14.92 7.46 -2.69
N ARG A 149 15.12 8.68 -2.15
CA ARG A 149 14.07 9.70 -2.00
C ARG A 149 13.48 10.20 -3.32
N ASP A 150 14.13 9.91 -4.42
CA ASP A 150 13.67 10.21 -5.77
C ASP A 150 12.47 9.35 -6.20
N VAL A 151 12.33 8.14 -5.67
CA VAL A 151 11.26 7.20 -5.99
C VAL A 151 10.47 6.71 -4.78
N VAL A 152 11.04 6.80 -3.56
CA VAL A 152 10.35 6.42 -2.31
C VAL A 152 9.56 7.59 -1.77
N VAL A 153 8.24 7.53 -1.88
CA VAL A 153 7.31 8.61 -1.49
C VAL A 153 6.63 8.41 -0.14
N ALA A 154 6.66 7.19 0.39
CA ALA A 154 6.10 6.85 1.69
C ALA A 154 6.90 5.72 2.35
N VAL A 155 6.74 5.55 3.66
CA VAL A 155 7.24 4.39 4.40
C VAL A 155 6.08 3.46 4.71
N GLY A 156 6.30 2.18 4.54
CA GLY A 156 5.28 1.13 4.61
C GLY A 156 5.49 0.14 3.44
N GLU A 157 4.77 -0.89 3.46
CA GLU A 157 3.54 -1.20 4.20
C GLU A 157 3.89 -1.67 5.60
N ILE A 158 3.35 -1.02 6.64
CA ILE A 158 3.53 -1.39 8.04
C ILE A 158 2.19 -1.38 8.77
N GLY A 159 2.03 -2.20 9.79
CA GLY A 159 0.77 -2.24 10.52
C GLY A 159 0.52 -3.53 11.24
N LEU A 160 -0.75 -3.95 11.30
CA LEU A 160 -1.22 -5.17 11.94
C LEU A 160 -2.16 -5.95 11.01
N ASP A 161 -1.99 -7.27 10.96
CA ASP A 161 -2.85 -8.20 10.22
C ASP A 161 -3.14 -9.44 11.07
N TYR A 162 -4.27 -9.45 11.77
CA TYR A 162 -4.63 -10.58 12.61
C TYR A 162 -5.33 -11.72 11.84
N ALA A 163 -5.59 -11.54 10.55
CA ALA A 163 -5.97 -12.65 9.68
C ALA A 163 -4.76 -13.54 9.31
N GLU A 164 -3.53 -13.03 9.43
CA GLU A 164 -2.29 -13.74 9.03
C GLU A 164 -1.43 -14.17 10.23
N LEU A 165 -2.06 -14.54 11.36
CA LEU A 165 -1.34 -14.96 12.58
C LEU A 165 -0.58 -16.28 12.41
N THR A 166 -0.92 -17.09 11.40
CA THR A 166 -0.16 -18.29 11.05
C THR A 166 1.17 -17.95 10.38
N CYS A 167 1.24 -16.82 9.68
CA CYS A 167 2.46 -16.33 9.05
C CYS A 167 3.34 -15.58 10.05
N CYS A 168 2.74 -14.75 10.91
CA CYS A 168 3.48 -13.99 11.91
C CYS A 168 2.64 -13.83 13.20
N PRO A 169 3.14 -14.26 14.37
CA PRO A 169 2.42 -14.12 15.62
C PRO A 169 2.09 -12.68 15.97
N ARG A 170 0.97 -12.46 16.67
CA ARG A 170 0.46 -11.13 17.06
C ARG A 170 1.54 -10.28 17.74
N GLU A 171 2.23 -10.85 18.73
CA GLU A 171 3.22 -10.14 19.54
C GLU A 171 4.41 -9.66 18.69
N VAL A 172 4.76 -10.42 17.67
CA VAL A 172 5.83 -10.07 16.73
C VAL A 172 5.38 -8.93 15.83
N GLN A 173 4.14 -9.02 15.29
CA GLN A 173 3.56 -7.93 14.50
C GLN A 173 3.49 -6.63 15.28
N GLU A 174 2.92 -6.64 16.49
CA GLU A 174 2.78 -5.47 17.36
C GLU A 174 4.14 -4.85 17.72
N THR A 175 5.12 -5.68 18.07
CA THR A 175 6.49 -5.23 18.39
C THR A 175 7.12 -4.51 17.21
N TYR A 176 7.12 -5.11 16.03
CA TYR A 176 7.82 -4.55 14.88
C TYR A 176 7.03 -3.47 14.15
N PHE A 177 5.71 -3.40 14.33
CA PHE A 177 4.95 -2.22 13.95
C PHE A 177 5.43 -0.98 14.74
N VAL A 178 5.55 -1.10 16.05
CA VAL A 178 6.06 -0.01 16.92
C VAL A 178 7.49 0.37 16.55
N HIS A 179 8.39 -0.61 16.37
CA HIS A 179 9.78 -0.35 16.02
C HIS A 179 9.92 0.33 14.66
N GLN A 180 9.21 -0.11 13.63
CA GLN A 180 9.21 0.52 12.32
C GLN A 180 8.66 1.95 12.39
N LEU A 181 7.55 2.18 13.11
CA LEU A 181 6.98 3.52 13.28
C LEU A 181 7.97 4.47 13.93
N MET A 182 8.69 4.02 14.98
CA MET A 182 9.72 4.81 15.65
C MET A 182 10.94 5.08 14.75
N ALA A 183 11.41 4.09 14.01
CA ALA A 183 12.57 4.22 13.12
C ALA A 183 12.30 5.14 11.93
N PHE A 184 11.08 5.09 11.37
CA PHE A 184 10.73 5.85 10.18
C PHE A 184 10.22 7.28 10.46
N ALA A 185 9.67 7.55 11.65
CA ALA A 185 9.15 8.88 11.98
C ALA A 185 10.14 10.03 11.70
N PRO A 186 11.47 9.90 11.97
CA PRO A 186 12.44 10.92 11.66
C PRO A 186 12.62 11.24 10.17
N LEU A 187 12.16 10.35 9.27
CA LEU A 187 12.26 10.55 7.83
C LEU A 187 11.26 11.57 7.29
N GLN A 188 10.21 11.88 8.06
CA GLN A 188 9.15 12.84 7.71
C GLN A 188 8.42 12.52 6.39
N LEU A 189 8.43 11.25 5.98
CA LEU A 189 7.57 10.74 4.92
C LEU A 189 6.19 10.36 5.47
N PRO A 190 5.15 10.36 4.65
CA PRO A 190 3.88 9.77 5.02
C PRO A 190 4.02 8.26 5.19
N PHE A 191 3.07 7.67 5.92
CA PHE A 191 2.98 6.24 6.13
C PHE A 191 1.92 5.60 5.23
N LEU A 192 2.22 4.43 4.69
CA LEU A 192 1.25 3.49 4.13
C LEU A 192 1.00 2.42 5.20
N PHE A 193 -0.19 2.46 5.81
CA PHE A 193 -0.56 1.59 6.91
C PHE A 193 -1.45 0.44 6.48
N HIS A 194 -1.20 -0.73 7.05
CA HIS A 194 -2.03 -1.93 6.96
C HIS A 194 -2.82 -2.15 8.25
N SER A 195 -4.13 -2.37 8.15
CA SER A 195 -5.01 -2.69 9.27
C SER A 195 -6.03 -3.73 8.82
N ARG A 196 -5.86 -5.00 9.23
CA ARG A 196 -6.76 -6.08 8.88
C ARG A 196 -7.10 -6.95 10.08
N GLU A 197 -8.41 -7.07 10.38
CA GLU A 197 -8.96 -7.86 11.51
C GLU A 197 -8.35 -7.52 12.88
N CYS A 198 -7.76 -6.34 13.03
CA CYS A 198 -7.13 -5.88 14.27
C CYS A 198 -7.92 -4.77 14.99
N GLY A 199 -8.89 -4.15 14.31
CA GLY A 199 -9.80 -3.16 14.88
C GLY A 199 -9.07 -2.07 15.68
N MET A 200 -9.63 -1.71 16.83
CA MET A 200 -9.07 -0.66 17.69
C MET A 200 -7.66 -0.97 18.25
N SER A 201 -7.16 -2.21 18.15
CA SER A 201 -5.78 -2.53 18.54
C SER A 201 -4.78 -1.74 17.68
N PHE A 202 -4.99 -1.68 16.37
CA PHE A 202 -4.15 -0.86 15.47
C PHE A 202 -4.18 0.62 15.87
N VAL A 203 -5.36 1.17 16.10
CA VAL A 203 -5.54 2.58 16.50
C VAL A 203 -4.81 2.88 17.81
N HIS A 204 -4.91 2.00 18.81
CA HIS A 204 -4.25 2.17 20.10
C HIS A 204 -2.72 2.15 19.95
N HIS A 205 -2.15 1.13 19.28
CA HIS A 205 -0.71 1.04 19.06
C HIS A 205 -0.18 2.26 18.29
N LEU A 206 -0.90 2.70 17.26
CA LEU A 206 -0.52 3.87 16.48
C LEU A 206 -0.52 5.15 17.33
N LYS A 207 -1.61 5.39 18.07
CA LYS A 207 -1.79 6.58 18.90
C LYS A 207 -0.77 6.65 20.02
N ASP A 208 -0.58 5.55 20.75
CA ASP A 208 0.34 5.49 21.89
C ASP A 208 1.79 5.64 21.42
N THR A 209 2.16 4.96 20.32
CA THR A 209 3.52 5.09 19.77
C THR A 209 3.78 6.49 19.25
N TRP A 210 2.82 7.11 18.56
CA TRP A 210 3.00 8.48 18.06
C TRP A 210 3.11 9.50 19.21
N ALA A 211 2.33 9.34 20.27
CA ALA A 211 2.46 10.15 21.48
C ALA A 211 3.85 10.00 22.13
N ARG A 212 4.40 8.79 22.18
CA ARG A 212 5.78 8.54 22.66
C ARG A 212 6.83 9.20 21.78
N ILE A 213 6.72 9.10 20.46
CA ILE A 213 7.63 9.74 19.51
C ILE A 213 7.67 11.25 19.73
N THR A 214 6.52 11.89 19.83
CA THR A 214 6.41 13.34 19.99
C THR A 214 6.82 13.82 21.40
N SER A 215 6.56 13.05 22.46
CA SER A 215 6.96 13.37 23.84
C SER A 215 8.47 13.17 24.05
N ASN A 216 9.05 12.07 23.55
CA ASN A 216 10.49 11.83 23.66
C ASN A 216 11.30 12.88 22.88
N ALA A 217 10.81 13.35 21.75
CA ALA A 217 11.38 14.47 21.03
C ALA A 217 11.39 15.77 21.87
N ALA A 218 10.50 15.88 22.85
CA ALA A 218 10.51 17.00 23.81
C ALA A 218 11.55 16.87 24.92
N ALA A 219 11.89 15.64 25.32
CA ALA A 219 12.80 15.35 26.43
C ALA A 219 14.29 15.39 26.06
N THR A 220 14.66 15.11 24.81
CA THR A 220 16.05 14.97 24.33
C THR A 220 16.71 16.33 24.05
N ARG A 221 16.74 17.24 25.04
CA ARG A 221 17.42 18.55 24.95
C ARG A 221 18.94 18.50 25.12
N SER A 222 19.56 17.36 25.44
CA SER A 222 20.92 17.35 25.99
C SER A 222 22.05 16.95 25.04
N VAL A 223 21.79 16.60 23.75
CA VAL A 223 22.88 16.24 22.82
C VAL A 223 22.75 17.04 21.53
N ALA A 224 23.72 17.90 21.26
CA ALA A 224 23.71 18.93 20.20
C ALA A 224 23.51 18.41 18.76
N HIS A 225 23.76 17.12 18.47
CA HIS A 225 23.57 16.53 17.13
C HIS A 225 22.11 16.15 16.85
N ASN A 226 21.28 15.93 17.88
CA ASN A 226 19.87 15.53 17.78
C ASN A 226 18.88 16.71 17.93
N ALA A 227 19.34 17.93 18.20
CA ALA A 227 18.45 19.05 18.53
C ALA A 227 17.54 19.49 17.37
N ARG A 228 18.01 19.43 16.12
CA ARG A 228 17.19 19.73 14.93
C ARG A 228 16.14 18.65 14.67
N PHE A 229 16.48 17.38 14.85
CA PHE A 229 15.55 16.25 14.74
C PHE A 229 14.46 16.31 15.84
N SER A 230 14.84 16.57 17.07
CA SER A 230 13.91 16.68 18.20
C SER A 230 12.92 17.83 18.04
N SER A 231 13.30 18.95 17.43
CA SER A 231 12.39 20.08 17.21
C SER A 231 11.38 19.81 16.09
N ALA A 232 11.78 19.11 15.03
CA ALA A 232 10.91 18.76 13.91
C ALA A 232 9.84 17.74 14.31
N LEU A 233 10.18 16.75 15.16
CA LEU A 233 9.24 15.72 15.61
C LEU A 233 8.25 16.21 16.68
N ARG A 234 8.59 17.23 17.49
CA ARG A 234 7.71 17.76 18.55
C ARG A 234 6.35 18.26 18.04
N ASN A 235 6.35 18.82 16.83
CA ASN A 235 5.14 19.36 16.19
C ASN A 235 4.78 18.55 14.94
N ALA A 236 5.39 17.37 14.75
CA ALA A 236 5.12 16.56 13.60
C ALA A 236 3.69 16.00 13.70
N GLN A 237 2.88 16.30 12.69
CA GLN A 237 1.61 15.64 12.52
C GLN A 237 1.84 14.24 11.93
N LEU A 238 1.09 13.28 12.45
CA LEU A 238 1.02 11.97 11.81
C LEU A 238 0.42 12.14 10.42
N ARG A 239 1.14 11.69 9.41
CA ARG A 239 0.70 11.76 8.00
C ARG A 239 0.71 10.36 7.43
N GLY A 240 -0.36 9.96 6.79
CA GLY A 240 -0.43 8.63 6.18
C GLY A 240 -1.79 8.32 5.61
N VAL A 241 -1.86 7.16 5.00
CA VAL A 241 -3.09 6.53 4.52
C VAL A 241 -3.16 5.11 5.10
N VAL A 242 -4.32 4.73 5.60
CA VAL A 242 -4.64 3.34 5.91
C VAL A 242 -5.21 2.73 4.64
N HIS A 243 -4.42 1.83 4.02
CA HIS A 243 -4.78 1.25 2.75
C HIS A 243 -5.79 0.11 2.90
N SER A 244 -6.49 -0.22 1.81
CA SER A 244 -7.46 -1.32 1.74
C SER A 244 -8.49 -1.31 2.88
N PHE A 245 -8.93 -0.10 3.29
CA PHE A 245 -9.73 0.07 4.49
C PHE A 245 -11.11 -0.58 4.34
N ASN A 246 -11.40 -1.50 5.25
CA ASN A 246 -12.68 -2.19 5.40
C ASN A 246 -13.03 -2.46 6.88
N GLY A 247 -12.41 -1.70 7.79
CA GLY A 247 -12.62 -1.81 9.24
C GLY A 247 -13.98 -1.29 9.70
N ALA A 248 -14.26 -1.38 11.01
CA ALA A 248 -15.50 -0.90 11.61
C ALA A 248 -15.60 0.63 11.58
N LEU A 249 -16.84 1.18 11.71
CA LEU A 249 -17.07 2.62 11.73
C LEU A 249 -16.31 3.34 12.86
N GLU A 250 -16.23 2.73 14.05
CA GLU A 250 -15.46 3.28 15.18
C GLU A 250 -13.96 3.44 14.83
N GLU A 251 -13.38 2.44 14.15
CA GLU A 251 -12.00 2.50 13.67
C GLU A 251 -11.84 3.60 12.62
N GLN A 252 -12.76 3.68 11.67
CA GLN A 252 -12.79 4.74 10.65
C GLN A 252 -12.78 6.14 11.28
N GLU A 253 -13.69 6.40 12.22
CA GLU A 253 -13.79 7.69 12.90
C GLU A 253 -12.53 8.03 13.68
N ALA A 254 -11.96 7.05 14.38
CA ALA A 254 -10.73 7.22 15.14
C ALA A 254 -9.54 7.58 14.22
N LEU A 255 -9.37 6.89 13.09
CA LEU A 255 -8.29 7.15 12.13
C LEU A 255 -8.45 8.52 11.45
N LEU A 256 -9.67 8.86 11.04
CA LEU A 256 -9.98 10.19 10.47
C LEU A 256 -9.71 11.31 11.47
N SER A 257 -10.03 11.11 12.77
CA SER A 257 -9.74 12.09 13.83
C SER A 257 -8.24 12.34 14.03
N MET A 258 -7.40 11.35 13.70
CA MET A 258 -5.94 11.48 13.71
C MET A 258 -5.40 12.19 12.46
N GLY A 259 -6.27 12.57 11.52
CA GLY A 259 -5.92 13.28 10.28
C GLY A 259 -5.44 12.38 9.16
N LEU A 260 -5.59 11.06 9.28
CA LEU A 260 -5.20 10.09 8.26
C LEU A 260 -6.16 10.10 7.06
N TYR A 261 -5.66 9.63 5.93
CA TYR A 261 -6.46 9.27 4.76
C TYR A 261 -6.83 7.79 4.84
N LEU A 262 -7.91 7.43 4.17
CA LEU A 262 -8.33 6.05 3.98
C LEU A 262 -8.40 5.76 2.48
N SER A 263 -7.80 4.68 2.03
CA SER A 263 -7.95 4.24 0.65
C SER A 263 -8.84 3.01 0.56
N VAL A 264 -9.56 2.92 -0.56
CA VAL A 264 -10.52 1.86 -0.81
C VAL A 264 -10.25 1.21 -2.17
N ASN A 265 -10.53 -0.08 -2.24
CA ASN A 265 -10.45 -0.90 -3.44
C ASN A 265 -11.74 -1.73 -3.58
N GLY A 266 -11.81 -2.64 -4.54
CA GLY A 266 -12.98 -3.48 -4.77
C GLY A 266 -13.47 -4.28 -3.56
N SER A 267 -12.60 -4.53 -2.57
CA SER A 267 -13.01 -5.25 -1.35
C SER A 267 -13.96 -4.44 -0.46
N ALA A 268 -13.89 -3.12 -0.51
CA ALA A 268 -14.75 -2.22 0.25
C ALA A 268 -16.20 -2.16 -0.27
N PHE A 269 -16.43 -2.69 -1.47
CA PHE A 269 -17.75 -2.72 -2.12
C PHE A 269 -18.34 -4.13 -2.24
N ARG A 270 -17.81 -5.11 -1.49
CA ARG A 270 -18.34 -6.49 -1.53
C ARG A 270 -19.75 -6.61 -0.98
N GLU A 271 -20.08 -5.81 0.02
CA GLU A 271 -21.38 -5.79 0.70
C GLU A 271 -21.95 -4.38 0.74
N ALA A 272 -23.29 -4.27 0.69
CA ALA A 272 -23.98 -2.97 0.74
C ALA A 272 -23.69 -2.18 2.03
N SER A 273 -23.51 -2.88 3.16
CA SER A 273 -23.18 -2.27 4.46
C SER A 273 -21.80 -1.61 4.44
N LEU A 274 -20.78 -2.29 3.89
CA LEU A 274 -19.44 -1.73 3.72
C LEU A 274 -19.46 -0.56 2.74
N ALA A 275 -20.14 -0.68 1.61
CA ALA A 275 -20.29 0.40 0.64
C ALA A 275 -20.92 1.64 1.27
N THR A 276 -21.97 1.47 2.10
CA THR A 276 -22.60 2.59 2.82
C THR A 276 -21.62 3.25 3.79
N GLN A 277 -20.82 2.47 4.50
CA GLN A 277 -19.80 3.00 5.41
C GLN A 277 -18.74 3.80 4.65
N VAL A 278 -18.26 3.30 3.50
CA VAL A 278 -17.30 4.04 2.64
C VAL A 278 -17.82 5.44 2.28
N MET A 279 -19.13 5.59 2.04
CA MET A 279 -19.73 6.89 1.72
C MET A 279 -19.66 7.89 2.87
N SER A 280 -19.42 7.47 4.11
CA SER A 280 -19.19 8.36 5.25
C SER A 280 -17.73 8.87 5.35
N ILE A 281 -16.81 8.37 4.54
CA ILE A 281 -15.44 8.90 4.47
C ILE A 281 -15.51 10.29 3.80
N PRO A 282 -15.01 11.35 4.47
CA PRO A 282 -14.97 12.68 3.84
C PRO A 282 -14.16 12.65 2.53
N LEU A 283 -14.69 13.22 1.46
CA LEU A 283 -14.06 13.18 0.14
C LEU A 283 -12.62 13.71 0.16
N ASN A 284 -12.31 14.67 1.02
CA ASN A 284 -10.96 15.21 1.20
C ASN A 284 -10.02 14.31 2.05
N ARG A 285 -10.48 13.11 2.40
CA ARG A 285 -9.73 12.07 3.13
C ARG A 285 -9.75 10.72 2.43
N LEU A 286 -10.43 10.63 1.29
CA LEU A 286 -10.56 9.43 0.48
C LEU A 286 -9.40 9.33 -0.52
N MET A 287 -8.87 8.10 -0.70
CA MET A 287 -8.02 7.72 -1.82
C MET A 287 -8.55 6.43 -2.46
N LEU A 288 -8.14 6.16 -3.68
CA LEU A 288 -8.48 4.94 -4.40
C LEU A 288 -7.22 4.14 -4.68
N GLU A 289 -7.37 2.82 -4.69
CA GLU A 289 -6.30 1.88 -5.00
C GLU A 289 -6.85 0.62 -5.64
N THR A 290 -5.98 -0.20 -6.19
CA THR A 290 -6.36 -1.55 -6.64
C THR A 290 -5.95 -2.64 -5.66
N ASP A 291 -4.88 -2.46 -4.93
CA ASP A 291 -4.19 -3.51 -4.16
C ASP A 291 -3.81 -4.71 -5.07
N ALA A 292 -3.59 -4.44 -6.35
CA ALA A 292 -3.27 -5.47 -7.34
C ALA A 292 -2.02 -6.28 -6.94
N PRO A 293 -2.02 -7.62 -7.13
CA PRO A 293 -2.96 -8.47 -7.86
C PRO A 293 -4.16 -8.94 -7.04
N TRP A 294 -4.32 -8.45 -5.82
CA TRP A 294 -5.37 -8.81 -4.88
C TRP A 294 -6.66 -8.01 -5.11
N CYS A 295 -7.64 -8.21 -4.28
CA CYS A 295 -8.86 -7.41 -4.16
C CYS A 295 -9.66 -7.22 -5.47
N ASP A 296 -9.61 -8.22 -6.39
CA ASP A 296 -10.38 -8.19 -7.62
C ASP A 296 -11.89 -8.10 -7.37
N ILE A 297 -12.57 -7.32 -8.18
CA ILE A 297 -14.04 -7.19 -8.18
C ILE A 297 -14.66 -8.47 -8.72
N ARG A 298 -15.58 -9.06 -7.96
CA ARG A 298 -16.24 -10.31 -8.33
C ARG A 298 -17.67 -10.03 -8.78
N PRO A 299 -18.22 -10.81 -9.72
CA PRO A 299 -19.59 -10.61 -10.18
C PRO A 299 -20.67 -10.65 -9.09
N LYS A 300 -20.38 -11.28 -7.94
CA LYS A 300 -21.28 -11.37 -6.78
C LYS A 300 -21.17 -10.21 -5.80
N ASP A 301 -20.13 -9.38 -5.94
CA ASP A 301 -19.89 -8.25 -5.05
C ASP A 301 -20.94 -7.16 -5.29
N TYR A 302 -21.38 -6.48 -4.22
CA TYR A 302 -22.45 -5.48 -4.32
C TYR A 302 -22.13 -4.37 -5.32
N GLY A 303 -20.88 -3.86 -5.30
CA GLY A 303 -20.43 -2.80 -6.19
C GLY A 303 -20.37 -3.20 -7.67
N ALA A 304 -20.18 -4.49 -7.96
CA ALA A 304 -20.01 -4.98 -9.33
C ALA A 304 -21.15 -4.60 -10.29
N GLN A 305 -22.37 -4.39 -9.79
CA GLN A 305 -23.52 -3.93 -10.59
C GLN A 305 -23.33 -2.53 -11.19
N PHE A 306 -22.42 -1.74 -10.63
CA PHE A 306 -22.14 -0.37 -11.06
C PHE A 306 -20.96 -0.28 -12.03
N VAL A 307 -20.20 -1.35 -12.18
CA VAL A 307 -19.06 -1.43 -13.09
C VAL A 307 -19.55 -1.43 -14.54
N ARG A 308 -19.02 -0.51 -15.34
CA ARG A 308 -19.35 -0.33 -16.76
C ARG A 308 -18.19 -0.68 -17.67
N THR A 309 -16.98 -0.36 -17.22
CA THR A 309 -15.75 -0.63 -17.97
C THR A 309 -15.44 -2.12 -17.96
N THR A 310 -15.21 -2.68 -19.14
CA THR A 310 -14.87 -4.10 -19.31
C THR A 310 -13.55 -4.23 -20.04
N PHE A 311 -12.79 -5.27 -19.65
CA PHE A 311 -11.49 -5.57 -20.26
C PHE A 311 -11.55 -6.91 -20.99
N LYS A 312 -10.84 -6.99 -22.12
CA LYS A 312 -10.58 -8.27 -22.74
C LYS A 312 -9.80 -9.13 -21.77
N THR A 313 -10.32 -10.29 -21.39
CA THR A 313 -9.77 -11.11 -20.32
C THR A 313 -9.58 -12.56 -20.77
N THR A 314 -8.37 -13.08 -20.61
CA THR A 314 -8.06 -14.49 -20.80
C THR A 314 -8.45 -15.28 -19.55
N LYS A 315 -9.24 -16.33 -19.72
CA LYS A 315 -9.59 -17.26 -18.63
C LYS A 315 -8.39 -18.11 -18.23
N ARG A 316 -8.18 -18.36 -16.94
CA ARG A 316 -7.05 -19.14 -16.40
C ARG A 316 -6.80 -20.50 -17.08
N LYS A 317 -7.86 -21.13 -17.59
CA LYS A 317 -7.80 -22.46 -18.25
C LYS A 317 -7.59 -22.38 -19.77
N LYS A 318 -7.41 -21.20 -20.31
CA LYS A 318 -7.18 -20.98 -21.75
C LYS A 318 -5.73 -20.50 -21.95
N PRO A 319 -5.15 -20.74 -23.15
CA PRO A 319 -3.87 -20.11 -23.50
C PRO A 319 -3.96 -18.59 -23.31
N PHE A 320 -2.93 -18.02 -22.68
CA PHE A 320 -2.89 -16.59 -22.43
C PHE A 320 -2.80 -15.84 -23.77
N GLU A 321 -3.59 -14.78 -23.89
CA GLU A 321 -3.52 -13.86 -25.02
C GLU A 321 -2.79 -12.60 -24.60
N MET A 322 -1.62 -12.35 -25.17
CA MET A 322 -0.84 -11.16 -24.90
C MET A 322 -1.66 -9.88 -25.12
N GLY A 323 -1.59 -8.96 -24.18
CA GLY A 323 -2.38 -7.74 -24.19
C GLY A 323 -3.77 -7.83 -23.54
N ALA A 324 -4.27 -9.03 -23.24
CA ALA A 324 -5.49 -9.22 -22.43
C ALA A 324 -5.17 -9.21 -20.93
N CYS A 325 -6.14 -8.85 -20.09
CA CYS A 325 -6.06 -9.09 -18.65
C CYS A 325 -6.13 -10.62 -18.38
N LEU A 326 -5.62 -11.04 -17.22
CA LEU A 326 -5.76 -12.42 -16.77
C LEU A 326 -6.91 -12.53 -15.75
N GLU A 327 -7.79 -13.51 -15.94
CA GLU A 327 -8.90 -13.76 -15.01
C GLU A 327 -8.38 -13.93 -13.56
N ARG A 328 -8.97 -13.19 -12.62
CA ARG A 328 -8.63 -13.20 -11.19
C ARG A 328 -7.25 -12.61 -10.83
N ARG A 329 -6.58 -11.96 -11.76
CA ARG A 329 -5.44 -11.09 -11.49
C ARG A 329 -5.93 -9.65 -11.54
N ASN A 330 -6.03 -9.01 -10.39
CA ASN A 330 -6.31 -7.57 -10.37
C ASN A 330 -5.13 -6.81 -10.98
N GLU A 331 -5.40 -5.68 -11.62
CA GLU A 331 -4.40 -4.86 -12.30
C GLU A 331 -4.68 -3.37 -12.06
N PRO A 332 -3.67 -2.49 -12.12
CA PRO A 332 -3.90 -1.05 -11.93
C PRO A 332 -4.95 -0.43 -12.86
N CYS A 333 -5.14 -0.97 -14.07
CA CYS A 333 -6.21 -0.50 -14.96
C CYS A 333 -7.62 -0.68 -14.37
N HIS A 334 -7.82 -1.63 -13.43
CA HIS A 334 -9.10 -1.84 -12.77
C HIS A 334 -9.44 -0.73 -11.75
N LEU A 335 -8.54 0.22 -11.50
CA LEU A 335 -8.85 1.39 -10.67
C LEU A 335 -10.04 2.20 -11.20
N VAL A 336 -10.24 2.21 -12.52
CA VAL A 336 -11.43 2.81 -13.13
C VAL A 336 -12.71 2.10 -12.69
N GLN A 337 -12.68 0.79 -12.50
CA GLN A 337 -13.82 0.01 -12.00
C GLN A 337 -14.09 0.30 -10.52
N VAL A 338 -13.06 0.46 -9.71
CA VAL A 338 -13.21 0.90 -8.30
C VAL A 338 -13.84 2.30 -8.22
N MET A 339 -13.45 3.21 -9.10
CA MET A 339 -14.08 4.53 -9.23
C MET A 339 -15.56 4.41 -9.62
N GLU A 340 -15.90 3.53 -10.55
CA GLU A 340 -17.28 3.28 -10.98
C GLU A 340 -18.13 2.68 -9.85
N GLU A 341 -17.58 1.73 -9.06
CA GLU A 341 -18.23 1.20 -7.85
C GLU A 341 -18.52 2.32 -6.85
N TYR A 342 -17.52 3.17 -6.55
CA TYR A 342 -17.71 4.29 -5.64
C TYR A 342 -18.83 5.22 -6.12
N LEU A 343 -18.79 5.66 -7.38
CA LEU A 343 -19.80 6.58 -7.94
C LEU A 343 -21.20 5.96 -7.97
N GLY A 344 -21.31 4.68 -8.27
CA GLY A 344 -22.57 3.95 -8.25
C GLY A 344 -23.14 3.82 -6.84
N CYS A 345 -22.30 3.45 -5.87
CA CYS A 345 -22.68 3.35 -4.46
C CYS A 345 -23.05 4.73 -3.88
N ALA A 346 -22.34 5.79 -4.25
CA ALA A 346 -22.67 7.16 -3.83
C ALA A 346 -24.08 7.55 -4.25
N LYS A 347 -24.43 7.32 -5.52
CA LYS A 347 -25.79 7.58 -6.04
C LYS A 347 -26.84 6.71 -5.37
N ALA A 348 -26.54 5.44 -5.10
CA ALA A 348 -27.45 4.52 -4.43
C ALA A 348 -27.65 4.83 -2.94
N SER A 349 -26.69 5.48 -2.30
CA SER A 349 -26.74 5.86 -0.87
C SER A 349 -27.33 7.23 -0.62
N ALA A 350 -27.56 8.03 -1.67
CA ALA A 350 -28.10 9.38 -1.54
C ALA A 350 -29.50 9.38 -0.93
N THR A 351 -29.74 10.25 0.06
CA THR A 351 -30.96 10.27 0.86
C THR A 351 -32.00 11.31 0.44
N GLY A 352 -31.71 12.11 -0.59
CA GLY A 352 -32.60 13.16 -1.10
C GLY A 352 -32.08 13.82 -2.37
N LEU A 353 -32.93 14.59 -3.04
CA LEU A 353 -32.61 15.23 -4.33
C LEU A 353 -31.47 16.28 -4.24
N GLU A 354 -31.22 16.83 -3.06
CA GLU A 354 -30.16 17.82 -2.80
C GLU A 354 -28.86 17.17 -2.23
N ASP A 355 -28.83 15.83 -2.12
CA ASP A 355 -27.66 15.13 -1.59
C ASP A 355 -26.45 15.32 -2.55
N PRO A 356 -25.31 15.85 -2.07
CA PRO A 356 -24.13 16.05 -2.90
C PRO A 356 -23.62 14.78 -3.59
N LEU A 357 -23.91 13.60 -3.04
CA LEU A 357 -23.57 12.31 -3.62
C LEU A 357 -24.22 12.06 -4.98
N LEU A 358 -25.43 12.64 -5.22
CA LEU A 358 -26.12 12.52 -6.50
C LEU A 358 -25.42 13.27 -7.64
N SER A 359 -24.80 14.40 -7.33
CA SER A 359 -24.13 15.26 -8.31
C SER A 359 -22.65 14.87 -8.54
N MET A 360 -22.13 13.89 -7.78
CA MET A 360 -20.75 13.45 -7.92
C MET A 360 -20.55 12.74 -9.25
N ASP A 361 -19.63 13.24 -10.05
CA ASP A 361 -19.21 12.67 -11.32
C ASP A 361 -17.75 12.22 -11.29
N GLU A 362 -17.31 11.58 -12.38
CA GLU A 362 -15.94 11.06 -12.54
C GLU A 362 -14.89 12.18 -12.43
N ALA A 363 -15.17 13.36 -12.99
CA ALA A 363 -14.23 14.47 -12.97
C ALA A 363 -14.03 15.02 -11.55
N THR A 364 -15.13 15.19 -10.81
CA THR A 364 -15.13 15.66 -9.42
C THR A 364 -14.40 14.68 -8.52
N LEU A 365 -14.71 13.38 -8.62
CA LEU A 365 -14.06 12.35 -7.81
C LEU A 365 -12.56 12.26 -8.15
N THR A 366 -12.20 12.18 -9.44
CA THR A 366 -10.80 12.12 -9.88
C THR A 366 -10.00 13.32 -9.38
N ALA A 367 -10.57 14.54 -9.49
CA ALA A 367 -9.91 15.76 -9.00
C ALA A 367 -9.68 15.71 -7.48
N ALA A 368 -10.66 15.27 -6.71
CA ALA A 368 -10.56 15.19 -5.26
C ALA A 368 -9.52 14.15 -4.80
N VAL A 369 -9.59 12.91 -5.32
CA VAL A 369 -8.62 11.85 -4.93
C VAL A 369 -7.21 12.17 -5.41
N TYR A 370 -7.06 12.77 -6.60
CA TYR A 370 -5.75 13.25 -7.08
C TYR A 370 -5.16 14.29 -6.14
N GLU A 371 -5.94 15.30 -5.75
CA GLU A 371 -5.46 16.35 -4.85
C GLU A 371 -5.09 15.79 -3.46
N ASN A 372 -5.81 14.79 -2.96
CA ASN A 372 -5.47 14.09 -1.72
C ASN A 372 -4.11 13.38 -1.85
N CYS A 373 -3.87 12.66 -2.96
CA CYS A 373 -2.60 12.00 -3.24
C CYS A 373 -1.45 13.03 -3.34
N ARG A 374 -1.69 14.12 -4.11
CA ARG A 374 -0.71 15.20 -4.27
C ARG A 374 -0.31 15.83 -2.93
N ARG A 375 -1.27 16.06 -2.02
CA ARG A 375 -1.02 16.63 -0.69
C ARG A 375 -0.27 15.67 0.22
N LEU A 376 -0.61 14.39 0.18
CA LEU A 376 0.01 13.41 1.07
C LEU A 376 1.42 13.05 0.62
N PHE A 377 1.58 12.70 -0.66
CA PHE A 377 2.82 12.14 -1.21
C PHE A 377 3.72 13.19 -1.87
N HIS A 378 3.26 14.46 -1.97
CA HIS A 378 3.99 15.55 -2.65
C HIS A 378 4.26 15.28 -4.13
N LEU A 379 3.26 14.71 -4.83
CA LEU A 379 3.31 14.40 -6.27
C LEU A 379 3.30 15.67 -7.14
#